data_1ffb71be73cdbee688f5265cba0480b2
#
_entry.id   1ffb71be73cdbee688f5265cba0480b2
#
_cell.length_a   1.000
_cell.length_b   1.000
_cell.length_c   1.000
_cell.angle_alpha   90.00
_cell.angle_beta   90.00
_cell.angle_gamma   90.00
#
_symmetry.space_group_name_H-M   'P 1'
#
loop_
_entity.id
_entity.type
_entity.pdbx_description
1 polymer ?
#
loop_
_entity_poly.entity_id
_entity_poly.type
_entity_poly.pdbx_seq_one_letter_code
_entity_poly.pdbx_strand_id
1 'polypeptide(L)'
;MPSEFVKEVVDVFAKDGPLSKVTANYTPRPSQIEFATSVAEALEQGKSLVAEAGTGTGKTFAYLVPALLKDQKVLISTAGKTLQDQLFTKDIPALLKALGMGCRVALLKGRSNYICKQRLEHALQEDSYVAKSREEVVHLHRIKKFAGQSVTGERGDITDVPENSGIWPEVTSTGENCLGANCDHYNDCFVMQAR
;
A
#
# COMPACT_ATOMS: atom_id res chain seq x y z
N MET A 1 7.50 -28.12 -21.98
CA MET A 1 7.30 -28.52 -20.58
C MET A 1 7.36 -27.25 -19.74
N PRO A 2 6.55 -27.09 -18.69
CA PRO A 2 6.64 -25.91 -17.80
C PRO A 2 8.03 -25.85 -17.16
N SER A 3 8.54 -24.63 -16.98
CA SER A 3 9.82 -24.38 -16.31
C SER A 3 9.81 -24.83 -14.85
N GLU A 4 10.96 -24.86 -14.21
CA GLU A 4 11.08 -25.16 -12.79
C GLU A 4 10.34 -24.09 -11.94
N PHE A 5 10.48 -22.81 -12.30
CA PHE A 5 9.78 -21.70 -11.66
C PHE A 5 8.24 -21.81 -11.77
N VAL A 6 7.71 -22.16 -12.95
CA VAL A 6 6.26 -22.38 -13.12
C VAL A 6 5.78 -23.54 -12.25
N LYS A 7 6.56 -24.62 -12.13
CA LYS A 7 6.21 -25.75 -11.24
C LYS A 7 6.19 -25.30 -9.78
N GLU A 8 7.20 -24.57 -9.34
CA GLU A 8 7.27 -24.02 -7.98
C GLU A 8 6.02 -23.16 -7.66
N VAL A 9 5.63 -22.27 -8.59
CA VAL A 9 4.41 -21.47 -8.46
C VAL A 9 3.17 -22.35 -8.32
N VAL A 10 3.02 -23.37 -9.15
CA VAL A 10 1.86 -24.30 -9.10
C VAL A 10 1.82 -25.06 -7.78
N ASP A 11 2.96 -25.51 -7.28
CA ASP A 11 3.07 -26.27 -6.01
C ASP A 11 2.61 -25.44 -4.81
N VAL A 12 2.75 -24.11 -4.84
CA VAL A 12 2.21 -23.23 -3.77
C VAL A 12 0.68 -23.34 -3.67
N PHE A 13 0.00 -23.55 -4.80
CA PHE A 13 -1.46 -23.70 -4.87
C PHE A 13 -1.95 -25.15 -4.77
N ALA A 14 -1.06 -26.11 -4.54
CA ALA A 14 -1.45 -27.51 -4.36
C ALA A 14 -2.28 -27.70 -3.08
N LYS A 15 -3.05 -28.79 -3.00
CA LYS A 15 -3.91 -29.11 -1.84
C LYS A 15 -3.14 -29.10 -0.52
N ASP A 16 -1.90 -29.63 -0.55
CA ASP A 16 -1.01 -29.72 0.61
C ASP A 16 0.13 -28.67 0.51
N GLY A 17 0.00 -27.69 -0.39
CA GLY A 17 0.95 -26.63 -0.63
C GLY A 17 0.97 -25.56 0.47
N PRO A 18 1.92 -24.61 0.40
CA PRO A 18 2.08 -23.55 1.38
C PRO A 18 0.81 -22.76 1.72
N LEU A 19 -0.07 -22.50 0.76
CA LEU A 19 -1.32 -21.76 0.98
C LEU A 19 -2.31 -22.49 1.89
N SER A 20 -2.29 -23.82 1.92
CA SER A 20 -3.15 -24.60 2.82
C SER A 20 -2.85 -24.35 4.29
N LYS A 21 -1.63 -23.92 4.62
CA LYS A 21 -1.19 -23.64 5.99
C LYS A 21 -1.72 -22.31 6.56
N VAL A 22 -2.13 -21.39 5.70
CA VAL A 22 -2.55 -20.01 6.09
C VAL A 22 -3.98 -19.70 5.71
N THR A 23 -4.64 -20.57 4.94
CA THR A 23 -6.04 -20.41 4.51
C THR A 23 -6.87 -21.55 5.07
N ALA A 24 -7.80 -21.23 5.98
CA ALA A 24 -8.72 -22.24 6.51
C ALA A 24 -9.57 -22.84 5.37
N ASN A 25 -9.73 -24.16 5.38
CA ASN A 25 -10.51 -24.92 4.37
C ASN A 25 -10.05 -24.64 2.94
N TYR A 26 -8.74 -24.51 2.76
CA TYR A 26 -8.16 -24.25 1.44
C TYR A 26 -8.52 -25.36 0.44
N THR A 27 -9.00 -24.94 -0.72
CA THR A 27 -9.25 -25.82 -1.85
C THR A 27 -8.61 -25.21 -3.10
N PRO A 28 -7.74 -25.96 -3.80
CA PRO A 28 -7.15 -25.51 -5.06
C PRO A 28 -8.24 -25.13 -6.07
N ARG A 29 -8.05 -23.99 -6.74
CA ARG A 29 -8.97 -23.49 -7.76
C ARG A 29 -8.27 -23.49 -9.11
N PRO A 30 -8.71 -24.25 -10.11
CA PRO A 30 -8.06 -24.33 -11.41
C PRO A 30 -7.82 -22.96 -12.07
N SER A 31 -8.82 -22.08 -12.03
CA SER A 31 -8.70 -20.71 -12.59
C SER A 31 -7.64 -19.84 -11.89
N GLN A 32 -7.45 -20.03 -10.58
CA GLN A 32 -6.41 -19.33 -9.82
C GLN A 32 -5.00 -19.84 -10.20
N ILE A 33 -4.87 -21.14 -10.35
CA ILE A 33 -3.59 -21.78 -10.78
C ILE A 33 -3.24 -21.35 -12.20
N GLU A 34 -4.20 -21.38 -13.13
CA GLU A 34 -4.02 -20.94 -14.51
C GLU A 34 -3.56 -19.48 -14.58
N PHE A 35 -4.21 -18.59 -13.79
CA PHE A 35 -3.80 -17.19 -13.71
C PHE A 35 -2.38 -17.05 -13.16
N ALA A 36 -2.03 -17.75 -12.08
CA ALA A 36 -0.70 -17.71 -11.49
C ALA A 36 0.37 -18.25 -12.46
N THR A 37 0.07 -19.31 -13.19
CA THR A 37 0.91 -19.85 -14.25
C THR A 37 1.17 -18.83 -15.35
N SER A 38 0.13 -18.16 -15.84
CA SER A 38 0.25 -17.12 -16.87
C SER A 38 1.12 -15.95 -16.40
N VAL A 39 1.00 -15.54 -15.14
CA VAL A 39 1.85 -14.49 -14.54
C VAL A 39 3.30 -14.97 -14.46
N ALA A 40 3.54 -16.22 -14.01
CA ALA A 40 4.88 -16.79 -13.91
C ALA A 40 5.58 -16.86 -15.28
N GLU A 41 4.89 -17.32 -16.30
CA GLU A 41 5.39 -17.38 -17.68
C GLU A 41 5.71 -15.99 -18.23
N ALA A 42 4.84 -15.00 -18.00
CA ALA A 42 5.08 -13.63 -18.41
C ALA A 42 6.32 -13.02 -17.73
N LEU A 43 6.52 -13.28 -16.43
CA LEU A 43 7.70 -12.85 -15.69
C LEU A 43 8.99 -13.51 -16.21
N GLU A 44 8.97 -14.80 -16.54
CA GLU A 44 10.14 -15.49 -17.11
C GLU A 44 10.51 -14.96 -18.49
N GLN A 45 9.50 -14.69 -19.30
CA GLN A 45 9.70 -14.24 -20.67
C GLN A 45 9.94 -12.73 -20.79
N GLY A 46 9.84 -11.97 -19.69
CA GLY A 46 9.92 -10.51 -19.72
C GLY A 46 8.81 -9.87 -20.55
N LYS A 47 7.63 -10.48 -20.61
CA LYS A 47 6.49 -10.04 -21.42
C LYS A 47 5.43 -9.34 -20.56
N SER A 48 4.66 -8.46 -21.20
CA SER A 48 3.45 -7.89 -20.60
C SER A 48 2.32 -8.92 -20.64
N LEU A 49 1.56 -8.99 -19.55
CA LEU A 49 0.34 -9.79 -19.44
C LEU A 49 -0.84 -8.88 -19.18
N VAL A 50 -1.92 -9.03 -19.96
CA VAL A 50 -3.24 -8.46 -19.65
C VAL A 50 -4.17 -9.62 -19.35
N ALA A 51 -4.72 -9.65 -18.16
CA ALA A 51 -5.56 -10.77 -17.72
C ALA A 51 -6.76 -10.26 -16.94
N GLU A 52 -7.91 -10.88 -17.18
CA GLU A 52 -9.16 -10.62 -16.47
C GLU A 52 -9.61 -11.88 -15.74
N ALA A 53 -10.05 -11.72 -14.52
CA ALA A 53 -10.65 -12.80 -13.75
C ALA A 53 -11.78 -12.24 -12.86
N GLY A 54 -12.84 -13.01 -12.68
CA GLY A 54 -14.01 -12.64 -11.87
C GLY A 54 -13.66 -12.32 -10.41
N THR A 55 -14.61 -11.72 -9.68
CA THR A 55 -14.48 -11.50 -8.24
C THR A 55 -14.45 -12.85 -7.50
N GLY A 56 -13.68 -12.92 -6.41
CA GLY A 56 -13.59 -14.14 -5.59
C GLY A 56 -12.74 -15.27 -6.16
N THR A 57 -12.11 -15.13 -7.33
CA THR A 57 -11.23 -16.15 -7.92
C THR A 57 -9.88 -16.28 -7.23
N GLY A 58 -9.52 -15.37 -6.31
CA GLY A 58 -8.23 -15.38 -5.63
C GLY A 58 -7.10 -14.69 -6.43
N LYS A 59 -7.45 -13.75 -7.31
CA LYS A 59 -6.48 -12.98 -8.14
C LYS A 59 -5.28 -12.47 -7.37
N THR A 60 -5.52 -11.95 -6.18
CA THR A 60 -4.47 -11.35 -5.34
C THR A 60 -3.32 -12.32 -5.11
N PHE A 61 -3.61 -13.52 -4.65
CA PHE A 61 -2.58 -14.53 -4.44
C PHE A 61 -2.00 -15.05 -5.76
N ALA A 62 -2.83 -15.13 -6.80
CA ALA A 62 -2.39 -15.61 -8.10
C ALA A 62 -1.30 -14.74 -8.75
N TYR A 63 -1.31 -13.41 -8.54
CA TYR A 63 -0.20 -12.56 -9.02
C TYR A 63 0.90 -12.33 -7.97
N LEU A 64 0.56 -12.34 -6.67
CA LEU A 64 1.56 -12.11 -5.62
C LEU A 64 2.54 -13.29 -5.48
N VAL A 65 2.06 -14.52 -5.56
CA VAL A 65 2.92 -15.72 -5.42
C VAL A 65 4.06 -15.71 -6.42
N PRO A 66 3.82 -15.66 -7.75
CA PRO A 66 4.94 -15.62 -8.69
C PRO A 66 5.82 -14.38 -8.56
N ALA A 67 5.23 -13.22 -8.17
CA ALA A 67 5.98 -12.00 -7.95
C ALA A 67 6.95 -12.11 -6.75
N LEU A 68 6.54 -12.75 -5.67
CA LEU A 68 7.37 -12.96 -4.48
C LEU A 68 8.44 -14.02 -4.72
N LEU A 69 8.09 -15.16 -5.37
CA LEU A 69 9.03 -16.24 -5.65
C LEU A 69 10.11 -15.85 -6.67
N LYS A 70 9.85 -14.87 -7.53
CA LYS A 70 10.83 -14.39 -8.53
C LYS A 70 12.03 -13.67 -7.90
N ASP A 71 11.97 -13.32 -6.61
CA ASP A 71 13.02 -12.60 -5.86
C ASP A 71 13.53 -11.35 -6.58
N GLN A 72 12.61 -10.55 -7.09
CA GLN A 72 12.86 -9.29 -7.77
C GLN A 72 12.15 -8.14 -7.07
N LYS A 73 12.62 -6.91 -7.32
CA LYS A 73 11.92 -5.72 -6.87
C LYS A 73 10.59 -5.57 -7.60
N VAL A 74 9.49 -5.56 -6.85
CA VAL A 74 8.12 -5.52 -7.37
C VAL A 74 7.44 -4.22 -6.97
N LEU A 75 6.73 -3.59 -7.91
CA LEU A 75 5.84 -2.47 -7.67
C LEU A 75 4.40 -2.90 -7.98
N ILE A 76 3.52 -2.80 -6.97
CA ILE A 76 2.10 -3.10 -7.12
C ILE A 76 1.31 -1.80 -7.05
N SER A 77 0.60 -1.47 -8.13
CA SER A 77 -0.28 -0.30 -8.20
C SER A 77 -1.75 -0.72 -8.12
N THR A 78 -2.51 -0.07 -7.26
CA THR A 78 -3.95 -0.29 -7.09
C THR A 78 -4.71 1.02 -7.13
N ALA A 79 -5.96 1.01 -7.58
CA ALA A 79 -6.80 2.20 -7.64
C ALA A 79 -7.42 2.58 -6.29
N GLY A 80 -7.54 1.64 -5.36
CA GLY A 80 -8.27 1.83 -4.09
C GLY A 80 -7.38 1.71 -2.86
N LYS A 81 -7.54 2.63 -1.89
CA LYS A 81 -6.83 2.60 -0.60
C LYS A 81 -7.14 1.33 0.20
N THR A 82 -8.40 0.91 0.23
CA THR A 82 -8.82 -0.31 0.93
C THR A 82 -8.07 -1.54 0.45
N LEU A 83 -7.85 -1.67 -0.87
CA LEU A 83 -7.06 -2.77 -1.42
C LEU A 83 -5.57 -2.61 -1.10
N GLN A 84 -5.03 -1.38 -1.12
CA GLN A 84 -3.65 -1.14 -0.67
C GLN A 84 -3.44 -1.60 0.77
N ASP A 85 -4.33 -1.18 1.66
CA ASP A 85 -4.26 -1.54 3.08
C ASP A 85 -4.41 -3.06 3.29
N GLN A 86 -5.34 -3.70 2.56
CA GLN A 86 -5.50 -5.15 2.60
C GLN A 86 -4.22 -5.87 2.14
N LEU A 87 -3.64 -5.47 1.03
CA LEU A 87 -2.40 -6.05 0.52
C LEU A 87 -1.26 -5.92 1.54
N PHE A 88 -1.08 -4.73 2.09
CA PHE A 88 0.02 -4.42 2.99
C PHE A 88 -0.12 -5.09 4.36
N THR A 89 -1.34 -5.07 4.95
CA THR A 89 -1.56 -5.53 6.33
C THR A 89 -1.97 -6.99 6.45
N LYS A 90 -2.48 -7.60 5.38
CA LYS A 90 -3.05 -8.96 5.42
C LYS A 90 -2.45 -9.91 4.39
N ASP A 91 -2.58 -9.60 3.10
CA ASP A 91 -2.31 -10.56 2.04
C ASP A 91 -0.82 -10.87 1.89
N ILE A 92 0.04 -9.84 1.81
CA ILE A 92 1.49 -10.03 1.71
C ILE A 92 2.06 -10.68 2.97
N PRO A 93 1.77 -10.22 4.21
CA PRO A 93 2.25 -10.90 5.41
C PRO A 93 1.81 -12.36 5.50
N ALA A 94 0.59 -12.69 5.13
CA ALA A 94 0.10 -14.06 5.11
C ALA A 94 0.87 -14.94 4.12
N LEU A 95 1.13 -14.43 2.91
CA LEU A 95 1.92 -15.13 1.90
C LEU A 95 3.37 -15.32 2.30
N LEU A 96 4.03 -14.28 2.83
CA LEU A 96 5.42 -14.38 3.31
C LEU A 96 5.55 -15.46 4.41
N LYS A 97 4.58 -15.51 5.33
CA LYS A 97 4.51 -16.56 6.34
C LYS A 97 4.29 -17.95 5.72
N ALA A 98 3.39 -18.07 4.73
CA ALA A 98 3.12 -19.34 4.06
C ALA A 98 4.35 -19.89 3.31
N LEU A 99 5.05 -18.99 2.62
CA LEU A 99 6.23 -19.31 1.83
C LEU A 99 7.51 -19.46 2.67
N GLY A 100 7.48 -19.06 3.95
CA GLY A 100 8.68 -19.05 4.80
C GLY A 100 9.72 -18.02 4.35
N MET A 101 9.29 -16.95 3.71
CA MET A 101 10.16 -15.92 3.12
C MET A 101 10.16 -14.63 3.94
N GLY A 102 11.28 -13.90 3.90
CA GLY A 102 11.40 -12.53 4.40
C GLY A 102 11.52 -11.54 3.25
N CYS A 103 10.76 -10.45 3.31
CA CYS A 103 10.80 -9.38 2.31
C CYS A 103 10.57 -8.03 2.98
N ARG A 104 11.22 -6.97 2.50
CA ARG A 104 10.88 -5.61 2.90
C ARG A 104 9.72 -5.11 2.04
N VAL A 105 8.64 -4.71 2.71
CA VAL A 105 7.44 -4.19 2.06
C VAL A 105 7.26 -2.74 2.48
N ALA A 106 7.00 -1.85 1.54
CA ALA A 106 6.67 -0.44 1.78
C ALA A 106 5.33 -0.12 1.14
N LEU A 107 4.56 0.74 1.82
CA LEU A 107 3.29 1.26 1.32
C LEU A 107 3.45 2.74 1.00
N LEU A 108 3.15 3.12 -0.24
CA LEU A 108 3.13 4.52 -0.65
C LEU A 108 1.72 4.90 -1.15
N LYS A 109 1.10 5.83 -0.47
CA LYS A 109 -0.17 6.46 -0.88
C LYS A 109 0.08 7.79 -1.59
N GLY A 110 -0.95 8.37 -2.20
CA GLY A 110 -0.86 9.71 -2.75
C GLY A 110 -0.54 10.75 -1.67
N ARG A 111 0.17 11.83 -2.02
CA ARG A 111 0.64 12.87 -1.08
C ARG A 111 -0.45 13.44 -0.17
N SER A 112 -1.67 13.61 -0.67
CA SER A 112 -2.82 14.09 0.08
C SER A 112 -3.28 13.16 1.22
N ASN A 113 -2.69 11.96 1.33
CA ASN A 113 -2.94 11.05 2.44
C ASN A 113 -1.93 11.20 3.59
N TYR A 114 -0.93 12.08 3.44
CA TYR A 114 0.08 12.35 4.45
C TYR A 114 0.02 13.81 4.90
N ILE A 115 0.31 14.03 6.16
CA ILE A 115 0.51 15.38 6.69
C ILE A 115 1.76 15.97 6.04
N CYS A 116 1.65 17.19 5.53
CA CYS A 116 2.76 17.97 5.02
C CYS A 116 3.28 18.87 6.16
N LYS A 117 4.48 18.61 6.66
CA LYS A 117 5.06 19.39 7.77
C LYS A 117 5.18 20.86 7.44
N GLN A 118 5.65 21.21 6.25
CA GLN A 118 5.74 22.59 5.75
C GLN A 118 4.39 23.31 5.79
N ARG A 119 3.34 22.67 5.25
CA ARG A 119 2.01 23.28 5.24
C ARG A 119 1.38 23.32 6.62
N LEU A 120 1.64 22.33 7.46
CA LEU A 120 1.18 22.32 8.85
C LEU A 120 1.79 23.48 9.64
N GLU A 121 3.08 23.74 9.50
CA GLU A 121 3.74 24.88 10.16
C GLU A 121 3.15 26.21 9.69
N HIS A 122 2.96 26.37 8.38
CA HIS A 122 2.34 27.57 7.82
C HIS A 122 0.91 27.78 8.35
N ALA A 123 0.10 26.69 8.35
CA ALA A 123 -1.26 26.75 8.87
C ALA A 123 -1.32 27.08 10.36
N LEU A 124 -0.32 26.67 11.15
CA LEU A 124 -0.24 27.00 12.59
C LEU A 124 0.20 28.45 12.85
N GLN A 125 0.96 29.07 11.95
CA GLN A 125 1.34 30.48 12.04
C GLN A 125 0.15 31.39 11.68
N GLU A 126 -0.73 30.93 10.79
CA GLU A 126 -1.87 31.67 10.25
C GLU A 126 -3.22 31.04 10.64
N ASP A 127 -3.31 30.39 11.80
CA ASP A 127 -4.46 29.57 12.20
C ASP A 127 -5.82 30.31 12.09
N SER A 128 -5.85 31.61 12.38
CA SER A 128 -7.03 32.46 12.26
C SER A 128 -7.47 32.73 10.82
N TYR A 129 -6.58 32.54 9.83
CA TYR A 129 -6.89 32.75 8.41
C TYR A 129 -7.18 31.43 7.67
N VAL A 130 -6.55 30.34 8.11
CA VAL A 130 -6.63 29.03 7.49
C VAL A 130 -7.85 28.24 7.97
N ALA A 131 -8.12 28.27 9.28
CA ALA A 131 -9.27 27.60 9.87
C ALA A 131 -10.53 28.45 9.75
N LYS A 132 -11.55 27.91 9.08
CA LYS A 132 -12.83 28.59 8.81
C LYS A 132 -13.81 28.52 10.00
N SER A 133 -13.49 27.71 11.01
CA SER A 133 -14.34 27.53 12.19
C SER A 133 -13.49 27.21 13.43
N ARG A 134 -14.08 27.38 14.62
CA ARG A 134 -13.45 26.98 15.88
C ARG A 134 -13.16 25.47 15.94
N GLU A 135 -13.96 24.67 15.27
CA GLU A 135 -13.77 23.23 15.17
C GLU A 135 -12.51 22.89 14.35
N GLU A 136 -12.30 23.60 13.24
CA GLU A 136 -11.09 23.41 12.42
C GLU A 136 -9.81 23.82 13.15
N VAL A 137 -9.85 24.85 14.03
CA VAL A 137 -8.72 25.18 14.91
C VAL A 137 -8.40 24.01 15.83
N VAL A 138 -9.42 23.38 16.42
CA VAL A 138 -9.22 22.19 17.26
C VAL A 138 -8.62 21.04 16.45
N HIS A 139 -9.12 20.82 15.23
CA HIS A 139 -8.58 19.80 14.32
C HIS A 139 -7.11 20.09 13.97
N LEU A 140 -6.75 21.33 13.68
CA LEU A 140 -5.36 21.71 13.37
C LEU A 140 -4.41 21.38 14.53
N HIS A 141 -4.80 21.67 15.77
CA HIS A 141 -3.98 21.33 16.94
C HIS A 141 -3.88 19.80 17.18
N ARG A 142 -4.94 19.05 16.92
CA ARG A 142 -4.90 17.58 16.97
C ARG A 142 -3.94 17.01 15.92
N ILE A 143 -4.00 17.52 14.69
CA ILE A 143 -3.09 17.14 13.61
C ILE A 143 -1.64 17.47 13.98
N LYS A 144 -1.37 18.64 14.56
CA LYS A 144 -0.04 19.02 15.08
C LYS A 144 0.49 17.99 16.10
N LYS A 145 -0.34 17.67 17.09
CA LYS A 145 0.03 16.69 18.13
C LYS A 145 0.34 15.32 17.51
N PHE A 146 -0.52 14.86 16.62
CA PHE A 146 -0.33 13.59 15.93
C PHE A 146 0.95 13.59 15.08
N ALA A 147 1.19 14.62 14.27
CA ALA A 147 2.38 14.73 13.42
C ALA A 147 3.70 14.69 14.21
N GLY A 148 3.71 15.19 15.45
CA GLY A 148 4.86 15.13 16.34
C GLY A 148 5.14 13.75 16.94
N GLN A 149 4.20 12.82 16.88
CA GLN A 149 4.30 11.47 17.46
C GLN A 149 4.26 10.37 16.42
N SER A 150 3.72 10.64 15.23
CA SER A 150 3.54 9.67 14.17
C SER A 150 4.84 9.37 13.43
N VAL A 151 5.05 8.11 13.12
CA VAL A 151 6.12 7.65 12.24
C VAL A 151 5.71 7.74 10.78
N THR A 152 4.43 7.49 10.48
CA THR A 152 3.90 7.44 9.10
C THR A 152 3.40 8.79 8.61
N GLY A 153 2.88 9.63 9.50
CA GLY A 153 2.20 10.87 9.15
C GLY A 153 0.93 10.67 8.31
N GLU A 154 0.39 9.46 8.29
CA GLU A 154 -0.78 9.15 7.49
C GLU A 154 -2.05 9.70 8.14
N ARG A 155 -2.83 10.49 7.39
CA ARG A 155 -4.08 11.10 7.90
C ARG A 155 -5.14 10.06 8.30
N GLY A 156 -5.12 8.88 7.70
CA GLY A 156 -6.04 7.79 8.02
C GLY A 156 -5.85 7.22 9.42
N ASP A 157 -4.71 7.47 10.05
CA ASP A 157 -4.41 7.02 11.43
C ASP A 157 -4.97 7.97 12.48
N ILE A 158 -5.47 9.16 12.08
CA ILE A 158 -6.09 10.15 12.98
C ILE A 158 -7.59 9.89 13.06
N THR A 159 -8.05 9.35 14.17
CA THR A 159 -9.45 8.98 14.35
C THR A 159 -10.33 10.12 14.89
N ASP A 160 -9.72 11.14 15.47
CA ASP A 160 -10.40 12.27 16.14
C ASP A 160 -10.49 13.54 15.27
N VAL A 161 -10.12 13.45 13.99
CA VAL A 161 -10.33 14.47 12.97
C VAL A 161 -11.12 13.86 11.81
N PRO A 162 -12.34 14.33 11.51
CA PRO A 162 -13.16 13.78 10.44
C PRO A 162 -12.47 13.81 9.08
N GLU A 163 -12.67 12.77 8.26
CA GLU A 163 -12.09 12.71 6.91
C GLU A 163 -12.52 13.86 6.00
N ASN A 164 -13.72 14.38 6.21
CA ASN A 164 -14.30 15.51 5.46
C ASN A 164 -14.00 16.88 6.07
N SER A 165 -13.14 16.98 7.10
CA SER A 165 -12.74 18.27 7.68
C SER A 165 -12.09 19.16 6.63
N GLY A 166 -12.53 20.43 6.56
CA GLY A 166 -11.98 21.43 5.64
C GLY A 166 -10.52 21.80 5.89
N ILE A 167 -9.94 21.38 7.01
CA ILE A 167 -8.54 21.64 7.35
C ILE A 167 -7.55 20.77 6.56
N TRP A 168 -7.97 19.60 6.07
CA TRP A 168 -7.07 18.67 5.38
C TRP A 168 -6.34 19.25 4.16
N PRO A 169 -7.01 20.00 3.25
CA PRO A 169 -6.31 20.64 2.14
C PRO A 169 -5.21 21.61 2.56
N GLU A 170 -5.33 22.18 3.76
CA GLU A 170 -4.37 23.17 4.27
C GLU A 170 -3.12 22.52 4.88
N VAL A 171 -3.21 21.28 5.35
CA VAL A 171 -2.13 20.57 6.03
C VAL A 171 -1.60 19.35 5.26
N THR A 172 -2.10 19.11 4.05
CA THR A 172 -1.62 18.07 3.14
C THR A 172 -1.07 18.69 1.86
N SER A 173 -0.37 17.93 1.02
CA SER A 173 0.15 18.43 -0.25
C SER A 173 -0.34 17.62 -1.44
N THR A 174 -0.26 18.23 -2.61
CA THR A 174 -0.45 17.60 -3.93
C THR A 174 0.87 17.59 -4.69
N GLY A 175 0.87 16.99 -5.88
CA GLY A 175 2.05 17.08 -6.77
C GLY A 175 2.37 18.51 -7.21
N GLU A 176 1.34 19.37 -7.30
CA GLU A 176 1.45 20.75 -7.80
C GLU A 176 1.97 21.73 -6.74
N ASN A 177 1.58 21.57 -5.47
CA ASN A 177 1.95 22.49 -4.41
C ASN A 177 3.10 22.01 -3.50
N CYS A 178 3.70 20.86 -3.80
CA CYS A 178 4.84 20.34 -3.07
C CYS A 178 6.14 20.95 -3.56
N LEU A 179 6.95 21.51 -2.66
CA LEU A 179 8.24 22.13 -2.97
C LEU A 179 9.33 21.12 -3.40
N GLY A 180 9.07 19.82 -3.27
CA GLY A 180 10.03 18.78 -3.64
C GLY A 180 11.34 18.90 -2.86
N ALA A 181 12.48 18.79 -3.57
CA ALA A 181 13.82 18.89 -2.97
C ALA A 181 14.15 20.27 -2.36
N ASN A 182 13.38 21.31 -2.70
CA ASN A 182 13.56 22.66 -2.15
C ASN A 182 12.80 22.87 -0.82
N CYS A 183 12.17 21.84 -0.28
CA CYS A 183 11.44 21.90 0.99
C CYS A 183 12.40 21.72 2.16
N ASP A 184 12.32 22.59 3.18
CA ASP A 184 13.13 22.49 4.40
C ASP A 184 12.89 21.16 5.14
N HIS A 185 11.68 20.60 5.01
CA HIS A 185 11.31 19.30 5.56
C HIS A 185 11.57 18.11 4.63
N TYR A 186 12.38 18.26 3.57
CA TYR A 186 12.56 17.17 2.59
C TYR A 186 13.05 15.86 3.22
N ASN A 187 14.03 15.95 4.12
CA ASN A 187 14.68 14.78 4.73
C ASN A 187 13.81 14.08 5.78
N ASP A 188 12.91 14.80 6.42
CA ASP A 188 12.00 14.28 7.45
C ASP A 188 10.52 14.24 6.99
N CYS A 189 10.30 14.42 5.68
CA CYS A 189 8.99 14.36 5.05
C CYS A 189 8.41 12.94 5.09
N PHE A 190 7.21 12.78 5.62
CA PHE A 190 6.52 11.49 5.68
C PHE A 190 6.40 10.80 4.32
N VAL A 191 6.11 11.56 3.25
CA VAL A 191 6.04 11.01 1.88
C VAL A 191 7.41 10.53 1.41
N MET A 192 8.49 11.23 1.75
CA MET A 192 9.85 10.83 1.34
C MET A 192 10.33 9.62 2.13
N GLN A 193 9.96 9.50 3.40
CA GLN A 193 10.28 8.34 4.23
C GLN A 193 9.51 7.08 3.78
N ALA A 194 8.30 7.24 3.19
CA ALA A 194 7.51 6.13 2.65
C ALA A 194 8.00 5.64 1.27
N ARG A 195 8.91 6.34 0.60
CA ARG A 195 9.48 5.98 -0.72
C ARG A 195 10.71 5.09 -0.60
#